data_9161bced6b47807362d73c08d1e8dfa8
#
_entry.id   9161bced6b47807362d73c08d1e8dfa8
#
_cell.length_a   1.000
_cell.length_b   1.000
_cell.length_c   1.000
_cell.angle_alpha   90.00
_cell.angle_beta   90.00
_cell.angle_gamma   90.00
#
_symmetry.space_group_name_H-M   'P 1'
#
loop_
_entity.id
_entity.type
_entity.pdbx_description
1 polymer ?
#
loop_
_entity_poly.entity_id
_entity_poly.type
_entity_poly.pdbx_seq_one_letter_code
_entity_poly.pdbx_strand_id
1 'polypeptide(L)'
;VAATAHGAGAGLYQRLRRHNRWPVADRFDYVMEKWKALSGDRKVGFNNAVYLSERMTADRNFALGYYMRENKAFPEWADMIQTLEFYFQVCSIDVNADKMSVIAGTLANGGVCPVTNERVFATRTVQNCLSLMYSCGMYDFSGEFAFTIGLPAKSGVAGALLIVVPNVMGICTWSPRLDKLGNSVRGIDFCQELVQTFNFHNYDNLTGLSEKKDPRNSYLHMFSDQVSQLMWSASKGDLSAILRLESQGVDISSADYDGRTPLHLAASEGHLLVVRFFVQRDISLSPKDRWGGTPLMDAKRHKHKEVVALLQEHGAV
;
A
#
# COMPACT_ATOMS: atom_id res chain seq x y z
N VAL A 1 14.85 -4.82 9.21
CA VAL A 1 14.79 -5.85 8.16
C VAL A 1 14.13 -7.13 8.68
N ALA A 2 14.51 -7.65 9.86
CA ALA A 2 13.96 -8.90 10.39
C ALA A 2 12.44 -8.87 10.65
N ALA A 3 11.85 -7.78 11.06
CA ALA A 3 10.41 -7.74 11.36
C ALA A 3 9.54 -7.36 10.16
N THR A 4 10.06 -6.73 9.11
CA THR A 4 9.43 -6.76 7.79
C THR A 4 9.32 -8.19 7.29
N ALA A 5 10.29 -9.05 7.64
CA ALA A 5 10.17 -10.49 7.49
C ALA A 5 9.07 -11.11 8.39
N HIS A 6 8.82 -10.61 9.62
CA HIS A 6 7.76 -11.14 10.47
C HIS A 6 6.34 -10.74 10.00
N GLY A 7 6.13 -9.53 9.53
CA GLY A 7 4.80 -9.09 9.08
C GLY A 7 4.49 -9.49 7.64
N ALA A 8 5.44 -9.39 6.71
CA ALA A 8 5.38 -10.03 5.41
C ALA A 8 5.36 -11.56 5.56
N GLY A 9 5.94 -12.07 6.64
CA GLY A 9 5.98 -13.46 7.04
C GLY A 9 4.61 -14.11 7.20
N ALA A 10 3.56 -13.45 7.67
CA ALA A 10 2.26 -14.11 7.82
C ALA A 10 1.60 -14.42 6.45
N GLY A 11 1.69 -13.53 5.48
CA GLY A 11 1.21 -13.81 4.11
C GLY A 11 2.19 -14.67 3.31
N LEU A 12 3.50 -14.46 3.49
CA LEU A 12 4.56 -15.32 2.97
C LEU A 12 4.48 -16.71 3.62
N TYR A 13 4.24 -16.78 4.92
CA TYR A 13 4.09 -18.01 5.69
C TYR A 13 2.90 -18.87 5.21
N GLN A 14 1.74 -18.29 4.91
CA GLN A 14 0.62 -19.04 4.33
C GLN A 14 0.94 -19.57 2.92
N ARG A 15 1.71 -18.83 2.12
CA ARG A 15 2.17 -19.31 0.80
C ARG A 15 3.33 -20.29 0.93
N LEU A 16 4.28 -20.06 1.82
CA LEU A 16 5.36 -21.02 2.14
C LEU A 16 4.80 -22.33 2.72
N ARG A 17 3.64 -22.31 3.43
CA ARG A 17 2.93 -23.54 3.83
C ARG A 17 2.48 -24.38 2.63
N ARG A 18 2.12 -23.77 1.51
CA ARG A 18 1.86 -24.49 0.24
C ARG A 18 3.15 -24.98 -0.44
N HIS A 19 4.28 -24.36 -0.13
CA HIS A 19 5.58 -24.60 -0.74
C HIS A 19 6.60 -25.23 0.24
N ASN A 20 6.16 -25.83 1.34
CA ASN A 20 7.04 -26.52 2.29
C ASN A 20 7.83 -27.68 1.66
N ARG A 21 7.41 -28.14 0.46
CA ARG A 21 8.10 -29.15 -0.35
C ARG A 21 9.16 -28.57 -1.28
N TRP A 22 9.23 -27.23 -1.38
CA TRP A 22 10.25 -26.59 -2.21
C TRP A 22 11.64 -26.71 -1.56
N PRO A 23 12.69 -26.94 -2.35
CA PRO A 23 14.06 -26.76 -1.89
C PRO A 23 14.27 -25.39 -1.23
N VAL A 24 15.20 -25.30 -0.28
CA VAL A 24 15.48 -24.03 0.42
C VAL A 24 15.91 -22.94 -0.57
N ALA A 25 16.67 -23.30 -1.61
CA ALA A 25 17.09 -22.38 -2.67
C ALA A 25 15.89 -21.73 -3.36
N ASP A 26 14.91 -22.52 -3.82
CA ASP A 26 13.72 -21.99 -4.50
C ASP A 26 12.88 -21.09 -3.61
N ARG A 27 12.84 -21.40 -2.30
CA ARG A 27 12.18 -20.54 -1.30
C ARG A 27 12.90 -19.20 -1.17
N PHE A 28 14.22 -19.21 -1.17
CA PHE A 28 15.02 -18.00 -1.07
C PHE A 28 14.91 -17.14 -2.33
N ASP A 29 14.98 -17.76 -3.51
CA ASP A 29 14.78 -17.08 -4.80
C ASP A 29 13.40 -16.42 -4.86
N TYR A 30 12.34 -17.10 -4.41
CA TYR A 30 11.00 -16.52 -4.32
C TYR A 30 10.98 -15.28 -3.40
N VAL A 31 11.67 -15.32 -2.25
CA VAL A 31 11.79 -14.17 -1.36
C VAL A 31 12.52 -13.03 -2.06
N MET A 32 13.63 -13.30 -2.73
CA MET A 32 14.40 -12.29 -3.47
C MET A 32 13.58 -11.63 -4.58
N GLU A 33 12.78 -12.40 -5.33
CA GLU A 33 11.84 -11.87 -6.32
C GLU A 33 10.80 -10.94 -5.69
N LYS A 34 10.24 -11.31 -4.52
CA LYS A 34 9.29 -10.44 -3.81
C LYS A 34 9.94 -9.15 -3.31
N TRP A 35 11.16 -9.23 -2.80
CA TRP A 35 11.91 -8.04 -2.42
C TRP A 35 12.21 -7.12 -3.61
N LYS A 36 12.56 -7.70 -4.76
CA LYS A 36 12.73 -6.97 -6.02
C LYS A 36 11.42 -6.24 -6.41
N ALA A 37 10.30 -6.94 -6.48
CA ALA A 37 9.01 -6.35 -6.82
C ALA A 37 8.59 -5.24 -5.84
N LEU A 38 8.80 -5.44 -4.52
CA LEU A 38 8.54 -4.43 -3.49
C LEU A 38 9.37 -3.17 -3.66
N SER A 39 10.60 -3.28 -4.15
CA SER A 39 11.53 -2.16 -4.33
C SER A 39 11.44 -1.48 -5.70
N GLY A 40 10.36 -1.72 -6.46
CA GLY A 40 10.16 -1.13 -7.79
C GLY A 40 11.01 -1.80 -8.86
N ASP A 41 11.08 -3.12 -8.87
CA ASP A 41 11.88 -3.98 -9.75
C ASP A 41 13.40 -3.75 -9.69
N ARG A 42 13.86 -3.10 -8.63
CA ARG A 42 15.28 -2.87 -8.39
C ARG A 42 15.94 -4.09 -7.78
N LYS A 43 17.06 -4.51 -8.35
CA LYS A 43 17.83 -5.66 -7.83
C LYS A 43 18.23 -5.42 -6.37
N VAL A 44 17.88 -6.35 -5.48
CA VAL A 44 18.37 -6.42 -4.09
C VAL A 44 19.57 -7.34 -4.00
N GLY A 45 20.43 -7.11 -3.02
CA GLY A 45 21.63 -7.92 -2.81
C GLY A 45 21.44 -8.99 -1.75
N PHE A 46 22.46 -9.83 -1.60
CA PHE A 46 22.61 -10.78 -0.50
C PHE A 46 24.03 -10.71 0.00
N ASN A 47 24.22 -10.63 1.31
CA ASN A 47 25.53 -10.53 1.94
C ASN A 47 25.86 -11.80 2.70
N ASN A 48 26.68 -12.66 2.07
CA ASN A 48 27.07 -13.93 2.65
C ASN A 48 27.92 -13.78 3.94
N ALA A 49 28.69 -12.70 4.05
CA ALA A 49 29.48 -12.47 5.27
C ALA A 49 28.57 -12.15 6.46
N VAL A 50 27.49 -11.37 6.24
CA VAL A 50 26.47 -11.10 7.24
C VAL A 50 25.76 -12.40 7.62
N TYR A 51 25.35 -13.21 6.64
CA TYR A 51 24.71 -14.50 6.90
C TYR A 51 25.57 -15.42 7.79
N LEU A 52 26.86 -15.56 7.46
CA LEU A 52 27.79 -16.38 8.26
C LEU A 52 27.95 -15.81 9.69
N SER A 53 28.06 -14.49 9.83
CA SER A 53 28.15 -13.82 11.13
C SER A 53 26.89 -14.02 11.97
N GLU A 54 25.71 -13.79 11.39
CA GLU A 54 24.40 -14.01 12.04
C GLU A 54 24.27 -15.45 12.56
N ARG A 55 24.65 -16.41 11.72
CA ARG A 55 24.64 -17.84 12.07
C ARG A 55 25.59 -18.18 13.22
N MET A 56 26.79 -17.61 13.19
CA MET A 56 27.83 -17.88 14.21
C MET A 56 27.47 -17.30 15.59
N THR A 57 26.69 -16.22 15.63
CA THR A 57 26.33 -15.49 16.87
C THR A 57 24.87 -15.73 17.28
N ALA A 58 24.24 -16.78 16.78
CA ALA A 58 22.80 -17.03 16.88
C ALA A 58 22.35 -17.77 18.15
N ASP A 59 23.19 -17.92 19.17
CA ASP A 59 22.88 -18.70 20.37
C ASP A 59 21.52 -18.36 20.98
N ARG A 60 21.21 -17.05 21.06
CA ARG A 60 19.90 -16.59 21.56
C ARG A 60 18.75 -17.04 20.67
N ASN A 61 18.92 -17.01 19.35
CA ASN A 61 17.88 -17.44 18.40
C ASN A 61 17.64 -18.96 18.53
N PHE A 62 18.68 -19.75 18.68
CA PHE A 62 18.56 -21.19 18.94
C PHE A 62 17.90 -21.47 20.28
N ALA A 63 18.31 -20.78 21.36
CA ALA A 63 17.69 -20.93 22.68
C ALA A 63 16.18 -20.64 22.64
N LEU A 64 15.78 -19.52 22.02
CA LEU A 64 14.37 -19.19 21.81
C LEU A 64 13.66 -20.22 20.92
N GLY A 65 14.29 -20.69 19.87
CA GLY A 65 13.77 -21.73 18.99
C GLY A 65 13.49 -23.04 19.77
N TYR A 66 14.41 -23.49 20.62
CA TYR A 66 14.22 -24.66 21.47
C TYR A 66 13.09 -24.47 22.47
N TYR A 67 13.01 -23.29 23.11
CA TYR A 67 11.91 -22.95 24.02
C TYR A 67 10.55 -22.96 23.31
N MET A 68 10.47 -22.37 22.11
CA MET A 68 9.26 -22.40 21.29
C MET A 68 8.89 -23.82 20.88
N ARG A 69 9.85 -24.67 20.56
CA ARG A 69 9.63 -26.07 20.21
C ARG A 69 9.09 -26.87 21.39
N GLU A 70 9.64 -26.69 22.58
CA GLU A 70 9.16 -27.29 23.82
C GLU A 70 7.69 -26.95 24.08
N ASN A 71 7.32 -25.70 23.86
CA ASN A 71 5.94 -25.19 24.01
C ASN A 71 5.05 -25.47 22.78
N LYS A 72 5.47 -26.33 21.85
CA LYS A 72 4.70 -26.71 20.63
C LYS A 72 4.24 -25.51 19.79
N ALA A 73 5.02 -24.42 19.80
CA ALA A 73 4.73 -23.20 19.05
C ALA A 73 5.09 -23.30 17.57
N PHE A 74 5.87 -24.32 17.16
CA PHE A 74 6.10 -24.62 15.76
C PHE A 74 5.06 -25.57 15.21
N PRO A 75 4.65 -25.42 13.94
CA PRO A 75 3.85 -26.43 13.24
C PRO A 75 4.61 -27.77 13.18
N GLU A 76 3.90 -28.89 13.26
CA GLU A 76 4.49 -30.24 13.26
C GLU A 76 5.39 -30.53 12.06
N TRP A 77 5.11 -29.90 10.91
CA TRP A 77 5.91 -30.04 9.68
C TRP A 77 7.15 -29.14 9.62
N ALA A 78 7.35 -28.23 10.57
CA ALA A 78 8.44 -27.27 10.52
C ALA A 78 9.71 -27.82 11.19
N ASP A 79 10.78 -27.93 10.44
CA ASP A 79 12.11 -28.15 11.01
C ASP A 79 12.65 -26.83 11.56
N MET A 80 12.92 -26.80 12.86
CA MET A 80 13.38 -25.61 13.57
C MET A 80 14.73 -25.10 13.05
N ILE A 81 15.67 -26.02 12.79
CA ILE A 81 17.04 -25.66 12.35
C ILE A 81 16.95 -25.06 10.94
N GLN A 82 16.28 -25.73 10.01
CA GLN A 82 16.09 -25.17 8.66
C GLN A 82 15.36 -23.83 8.68
N THR A 83 14.39 -23.64 9.58
CA THR A 83 13.67 -22.40 9.74
C THR A 83 14.59 -21.27 10.20
N LEU A 84 15.46 -21.51 11.16
CA LEU A 84 16.43 -20.54 11.63
C LEU A 84 17.49 -20.23 10.56
N GLU A 85 18.00 -21.23 9.86
CA GLU A 85 18.94 -21.04 8.74
C GLU A 85 18.32 -20.15 7.65
N PHE A 86 17.09 -20.42 7.27
CA PHE A 86 16.35 -19.59 6.31
C PHE A 86 16.10 -18.17 6.84
N TYR A 87 15.82 -18.02 8.13
CA TYR A 87 15.69 -16.72 8.78
C TYR A 87 16.98 -15.91 8.68
N PHE A 88 18.14 -16.51 8.96
CA PHE A 88 19.45 -15.83 8.83
C PHE A 88 19.74 -15.42 7.39
N GLN A 89 19.36 -16.23 6.40
CA GLN A 89 19.47 -15.85 4.99
C GLN A 89 18.64 -14.61 4.67
N VAL A 90 17.36 -14.58 5.09
CA VAL A 90 16.48 -13.43 4.86
C VAL A 90 16.95 -12.18 5.59
N CYS A 91 17.54 -12.31 6.79
CA CYS A 91 18.15 -11.19 7.53
C CYS A 91 19.39 -10.62 6.84
N SER A 92 19.99 -11.36 5.92
CA SER A 92 21.23 -10.99 5.20
C SER A 92 20.95 -10.42 3.81
N ILE A 93 19.70 -10.12 3.48
CA ILE A 93 19.33 -9.41 2.26
C ILE A 93 19.83 -7.97 2.36
N ASP A 94 20.59 -7.53 1.33
CA ASP A 94 21.25 -6.23 1.28
C ASP A 94 20.41 -5.23 0.47
N VAL A 95 20.06 -4.13 1.11
CA VAL A 95 19.25 -3.04 0.55
C VAL A 95 19.78 -1.68 1.02
N ASN A 96 19.48 -0.63 0.27
CA ASN A 96 19.75 0.75 0.66
C ASN A 96 18.48 1.49 1.08
N ALA A 97 18.64 2.70 1.63
CA ALA A 97 17.53 3.51 2.10
C ALA A 97 16.52 3.85 0.99
N ASP A 98 17.00 4.07 -0.24
CA ASP A 98 16.15 4.37 -1.40
C ASP A 98 15.20 3.19 -1.74
N LYS A 99 15.71 1.97 -1.78
CA LYS A 99 14.87 0.77 -2.00
C LYS A 99 13.91 0.55 -0.83
N MET A 100 14.39 0.77 0.41
CA MET A 100 13.55 0.62 1.59
C MET A 100 12.43 1.66 1.65
N SER A 101 12.65 2.87 1.16
CA SER A 101 11.59 3.89 1.08
C SER A 101 10.49 3.49 0.09
N VAL A 102 10.85 2.87 -1.05
CA VAL A 102 9.87 2.33 -2.01
C VAL A 102 9.08 1.16 -1.40
N ILE A 103 9.75 0.29 -0.63
CA ILE A 103 9.08 -0.79 0.11
C ILE A 103 8.07 -0.22 1.12
N ALA A 104 8.48 0.81 1.88
CA ALA A 104 7.57 1.51 2.78
C ALA A 104 6.40 2.17 2.04
N GLY A 105 6.68 2.77 0.86
CA GLY A 105 5.66 3.33 -0.03
C GLY A 105 4.69 2.27 -0.55
N THR A 106 5.18 1.08 -0.88
CA THR A 106 4.33 -0.06 -1.27
C THR A 106 3.39 -0.49 -0.13
N LEU A 107 3.88 -0.48 1.12
CA LEU A 107 3.05 -0.74 2.28
C LEU A 107 2.05 0.40 2.52
N ALA A 108 2.48 1.65 2.41
CA ALA A 108 1.60 2.82 2.54
C ALA A 108 0.46 2.81 1.50
N ASN A 109 0.75 2.31 0.30
CA ASN A 109 -0.18 2.22 -0.83
C ASN A 109 -0.94 0.86 -0.88
N GLY A 110 -1.19 0.25 0.27
CA GLY A 110 -2.01 -0.96 0.39
C GLY A 110 -1.50 -2.18 -0.38
N GLY A 111 -0.19 -2.25 -0.66
CA GLY A 111 0.48 -3.37 -1.33
C GLY A 111 0.68 -3.20 -2.84
N VAL A 112 0.39 -2.03 -3.38
CA VAL A 112 0.70 -1.64 -4.77
C VAL A 112 1.99 -0.84 -4.78
N CYS A 113 2.99 -1.29 -5.54
CA CYS A 113 4.26 -0.59 -5.66
C CYS A 113 4.06 0.77 -6.36
N PRO A 114 4.46 1.90 -5.75
CA PRO A 114 4.24 3.23 -6.34
C PRO A 114 5.10 3.52 -7.58
N VAL A 115 6.12 2.70 -7.84
CA VAL A 115 7.02 2.86 -8.99
C VAL A 115 6.53 2.06 -10.20
N THR A 116 6.11 0.80 -9.99
CA THR A 116 5.67 -0.10 -11.07
C THR A 116 4.16 -0.13 -11.25
N ASN A 117 3.40 0.38 -10.29
CA ASN A 117 1.93 0.25 -10.20
C ASN A 117 1.44 -1.20 -10.14
N GLU A 118 2.31 -2.15 -9.84
CA GLU A 118 1.95 -3.55 -9.69
C GLU A 118 1.55 -3.88 -8.26
N ARG A 119 0.54 -4.73 -8.11
CA ARG A 119 0.14 -5.27 -6.81
C ARG A 119 1.07 -6.38 -6.38
N VAL A 120 1.90 -6.12 -5.37
CA VAL A 120 2.85 -7.09 -4.81
C VAL A 120 2.20 -7.91 -3.69
N PHE A 121 1.40 -7.25 -2.83
CA PHE A 121 0.69 -7.89 -1.72
C PHE A 121 -0.81 -7.59 -1.71
N ALA A 122 -1.59 -8.55 -1.19
CA ALA A 122 -2.98 -8.30 -0.87
C ALA A 122 -3.10 -7.29 0.29
N THR A 123 -4.11 -6.44 0.26
CA THR A 123 -4.36 -5.41 1.28
C THR A 123 -4.40 -5.98 2.70
N ARG A 124 -5.03 -7.16 2.89
CA ARG A 124 -5.06 -7.84 4.20
C ARG A 124 -3.67 -8.23 4.70
N THR A 125 -2.77 -8.63 3.81
CA THR A 125 -1.37 -8.93 4.18
C THR A 125 -0.66 -7.68 4.66
N VAL A 126 -0.87 -6.56 3.98
CA VAL A 126 -0.33 -5.25 4.37
C VAL A 126 -0.89 -4.82 5.72
N GLN A 127 -2.20 -4.93 5.92
CA GLN A 127 -2.85 -4.63 7.20
C GLN A 127 -2.21 -5.40 8.36
N ASN A 128 -2.01 -6.72 8.20
CA ASN A 128 -1.35 -7.54 9.21
C ASN A 128 0.10 -7.11 9.45
N CYS A 129 0.83 -6.76 8.38
CA CYS A 129 2.20 -6.28 8.46
C CYS A 129 2.29 -4.96 9.25
N LEU A 130 1.45 -3.99 8.92
CA LEU A 130 1.41 -2.69 9.59
C LEU A 130 0.99 -2.83 11.07
N SER A 131 0.05 -3.73 11.38
CA SER A 131 -0.36 -4.01 12.76
C SER A 131 0.80 -4.58 13.59
N LEU A 132 1.60 -5.49 13.02
CA LEU A 132 2.81 -6.01 13.68
C LEU A 132 3.89 -4.94 13.81
N MET A 133 4.10 -4.11 12.80
CA MET A 133 5.04 -2.99 12.88
C MET A 133 4.64 -1.99 13.96
N TYR A 134 3.34 -1.72 14.11
CA TYR A 134 2.81 -0.82 15.13
C TYR A 134 3.00 -1.35 16.55
N SER A 135 2.73 -2.65 16.76
CA SER A 135 2.73 -3.26 18.11
C SER A 135 4.11 -3.68 18.60
N CYS A 136 5.03 -4.08 17.70
CA CYS A 136 6.33 -4.66 18.06
C CYS A 136 7.47 -4.34 17.08
N GLY A 137 7.35 -3.25 16.33
CA GLY A 137 8.35 -2.87 15.32
C GLY A 137 9.60 -2.17 15.88
N MET A 138 9.55 -1.66 17.11
CA MET A 138 10.59 -0.79 17.70
C MET A 138 11.26 -1.43 18.94
N TYR A 139 11.34 -2.76 19.00
CA TYR A 139 11.85 -3.50 20.16
C TYR A 139 11.09 -3.15 21.45
N ASP A 140 11.78 -3.01 22.57
CA ASP A 140 11.17 -2.64 23.86
C ASP A 140 10.61 -1.22 23.88
N PHE A 141 10.94 -0.40 22.87
CA PHE A 141 10.41 0.95 22.69
C PHE A 141 9.08 1.00 21.93
N SER A 142 8.53 -0.13 21.50
CA SER A 142 7.34 -0.17 20.62
C SER A 142 6.11 0.49 21.24
N GLY A 143 5.88 0.27 22.54
CA GLY A 143 4.74 0.88 23.24
C GLY A 143 4.84 2.39 23.35
N GLU A 144 6.01 2.90 23.71
CA GLU A 144 6.28 4.35 23.80
C GLU A 144 6.26 5.00 22.42
N PHE A 145 6.80 4.33 21.41
CA PHE A 145 6.75 4.82 20.04
C PHE A 145 5.30 4.90 19.50
N ALA A 146 4.48 3.88 19.80
CA ALA A 146 3.07 3.90 19.45
C ALA A 146 2.30 5.04 20.14
N PHE A 147 2.65 5.35 21.40
CA PHE A 147 2.06 6.44 22.17
C PHE A 147 2.50 7.81 21.68
N THR A 148 3.80 8.01 21.39
CA THR A 148 4.37 9.32 21.07
C THR A 148 4.32 9.67 19.58
N ILE A 149 4.48 8.68 18.70
CA ILE A 149 4.56 8.86 17.24
C ILE A 149 3.28 8.37 16.55
N GLY A 150 2.69 7.27 17.03
CA GLY A 150 1.41 6.78 16.55
C GLY A 150 1.41 6.25 15.12
N LEU A 151 2.56 5.82 14.59
CA LEU A 151 2.74 5.30 13.23
C LEU A 151 3.32 3.89 13.24
N PRO A 152 2.96 3.03 12.27
CA PRO A 152 3.68 1.78 12.03
C PRO A 152 5.13 2.04 11.65
N ALA A 153 6.07 1.45 12.40
CA ALA A 153 7.48 1.59 12.12
C ALA A 153 8.26 0.29 12.37
N LYS A 154 9.43 0.18 11.76
CA LYS A 154 10.35 -0.94 12.01
C LYS A 154 11.79 -0.46 12.09
N SER A 155 12.39 -0.73 13.23
CA SER A 155 13.81 -0.48 13.49
C SER A 155 14.67 -1.66 13.06
N GLY A 156 15.86 -1.35 12.57
CA GLY A 156 16.90 -2.33 12.22
C GLY A 156 18.23 -2.01 12.90
N VAL A 157 18.93 -3.05 13.33
CA VAL A 157 20.24 -2.93 14.03
C VAL A 157 21.35 -2.28 13.19
N ALA A 158 21.14 -2.13 11.89
CA ALA A 158 22.02 -1.36 11.00
C ALA A 158 21.79 0.16 11.07
N GLY A 159 20.86 0.63 11.92
CA GLY A 159 20.49 2.04 12.04
C GLY A 159 19.42 2.50 11.06
N ALA A 160 18.79 1.58 10.34
CA ALA A 160 17.64 1.89 9.48
C ALA A 160 16.35 1.98 10.32
N LEU A 161 15.50 2.95 9.99
CA LEU A 161 14.15 3.07 10.53
C LEU A 161 13.18 3.24 9.36
N LEU A 162 12.28 2.29 9.22
CA LEU A 162 11.21 2.28 8.24
C LEU A 162 9.93 2.79 8.90
N ILE A 163 9.31 3.80 8.33
CA ILE A 163 8.06 4.39 8.84
C ILE A 163 7.02 4.37 7.72
N VAL A 164 5.79 4.04 8.06
CA VAL A 164 4.68 4.03 7.11
C VAL A 164 3.59 4.98 7.58
N VAL A 165 3.27 5.96 6.74
CA VAL A 165 2.07 6.80 6.90
C VAL A 165 1.04 6.26 5.91
N PRO A 166 0.04 5.46 6.37
CA PRO A 166 -0.92 4.80 5.47
C PRO A 166 -1.64 5.80 4.57
N ASN A 167 -1.76 5.46 3.29
CA ASN A 167 -2.37 6.28 2.23
C ASN A 167 -1.68 7.61 1.93
N VAL A 168 -0.48 7.86 2.49
CA VAL A 168 0.26 9.11 2.29
C VAL A 168 1.66 8.84 1.75
N MET A 169 2.52 8.20 2.55
CA MET A 169 3.90 7.96 2.16
C MET A 169 4.59 6.84 2.95
N GLY A 170 5.66 6.32 2.38
CA GLY A 170 6.64 5.49 3.07
C GLY A 170 7.96 6.23 3.23
N ILE A 171 8.56 6.10 4.39
CA ILE A 171 9.81 6.80 4.75
C ILE A 171 10.83 5.75 5.20
N CYS A 172 12.09 5.93 4.80
CA CYS A 172 13.22 5.21 5.36
C CYS A 172 14.30 6.21 5.76
N THR A 173 14.66 6.23 7.03
CA THR A 173 15.85 6.93 7.51
C THR A 173 16.97 5.93 7.80
N TRP A 174 18.21 6.37 7.69
CA TRP A 174 19.37 5.58 8.04
C TRP A 174 20.37 6.42 8.85
N SER A 175 20.65 5.99 10.08
CA SER A 175 21.67 6.57 10.95
C SER A 175 22.16 5.49 11.91
N PRO A 176 23.46 5.10 11.84
CA PRO A 176 23.99 3.91 12.52
C PRO A 176 24.19 4.09 14.04
N ARG A 177 24.03 5.27 14.62
CA ARG A 177 24.10 5.39 16.09
C ARG A 177 22.77 4.96 16.70
N LEU A 178 22.83 3.90 17.51
CA LEU A 178 21.67 3.33 18.20
C LEU A 178 21.66 3.78 19.66
N ASP A 179 20.46 3.87 20.22
CA ASP A 179 20.22 4.01 21.63
C ASP A 179 20.43 2.65 22.38
N LYS A 180 20.19 2.65 23.69
CA LYS A 180 20.31 1.45 24.52
C LYS A 180 19.28 0.36 24.18
N LEU A 181 18.18 0.73 23.54
CA LEU A 181 17.11 -0.16 23.11
C LEU A 181 17.30 -0.67 21.67
N GLY A 182 18.35 -0.24 20.97
CA GLY A 182 18.69 -0.69 19.63
C GLY A 182 18.06 0.12 18.51
N ASN A 183 17.48 1.29 18.78
CA ASN A 183 16.86 2.15 17.80
C ASN A 183 17.78 3.30 17.39
N SER A 184 17.67 3.78 16.14
CA SER A 184 18.41 4.93 15.65
C SER A 184 17.99 6.19 16.42
N VAL A 185 18.91 6.83 17.13
CA VAL A 185 18.66 8.05 17.91
C VAL A 185 18.11 9.15 17.01
N ARG A 186 18.82 9.48 15.91
CA ARG A 186 18.36 10.50 14.96
C ARG A 186 17.09 10.13 14.22
N GLY A 187 16.86 8.82 14.01
CA GLY A 187 15.63 8.33 13.42
C GLY A 187 14.41 8.56 14.32
N ILE A 188 14.56 8.38 15.63
CA ILE A 188 13.52 8.70 16.62
C ILE A 188 13.26 10.21 16.65
N ASP A 189 14.32 11.04 16.76
CA ASP A 189 14.20 12.51 16.76
C ASP A 189 13.46 12.99 15.50
N PHE A 190 13.82 12.45 14.33
CA PHE A 190 13.11 12.75 13.09
C PHE A 190 11.61 12.40 13.16
N CYS A 191 11.25 11.26 13.76
CA CYS A 191 9.85 10.87 13.88
C CYS A 191 9.07 11.81 14.81
N GLN A 192 9.70 12.30 15.88
CA GLN A 192 9.10 13.28 16.79
C GLN A 192 8.82 14.61 16.06
N GLU A 193 9.80 15.16 15.36
CA GLU A 193 9.62 16.35 14.53
C GLU A 193 8.57 16.17 13.42
N LEU A 194 8.54 14.99 12.80
CA LEU A 194 7.57 14.66 11.76
C LEU A 194 6.13 14.76 12.28
N VAL A 195 5.82 14.14 13.43
CA VAL A 195 4.46 14.16 13.98
C VAL A 195 4.13 15.45 14.73
N GLN A 196 5.12 16.26 15.11
CA GLN A 196 4.89 17.62 15.60
C GLN A 196 4.47 18.56 14.46
N THR A 197 5.09 18.40 13.29
CA THR A 197 4.85 19.27 12.13
C THR A 197 3.60 18.85 11.34
N PHE A 198 3.39 17.54 11.19
CA PHE A 198 2.33 16.98 10.35
C PHE A 198 1.30 16.23 11.18
N ASN A 199 0.06 16.27 10.72
CA ASN A 199 -1.09 15.58 11.30
C ASN A 199 -1.04 14.08 10.98
N PHE A 200 -0.03 13.36 11.49
CA PHE A 200 0.21 11.94 11.16
C PHE A 200 -0.04 10.98 12.32
N HIS A 201 0.01 11.45 13.55
CA HIS A 201 -0.33 10.61 14.69
C HIS A 201 -1.78 10.13 14.59
N ASN A 202 -2.05 8.86 14.91
CA ASN A 202 -3.38 8.25 14.77
C ASN A 202 -4.51 9.04 15.45
N TYR A 203 -4.19 9.82 16.47
CA TYR A 203 -5.16 10.58 17.28
C TYR A 203 -5.01 12.09 17.16
N ASP A 204 -4.23 12.59 16.22
CA ASP A 204 -4.01 14.05 16.06
C ASP A 204 -5.28 14.81 15.65
N ASN A 205 -6.21 14.15 14.97
CA ASN A 205 -7.36 14.83 14.38
C ASN A 205 -8.71 14.36 14.95
N LEU A 206 -8.79 14.19 16.27
CA LEU A 206 -10.02 13.76 16.94
C LEU A 206 -11.17 14.77 16.79
N THR A 207 -10.86 16.04 16.63
CA THR A 207 -11.85 17.13 16.51
C THR A 207 -12.03 17.64 15.07
N GLY A 208 -11.22 17.17 14.11
CA GLY A 208 -11.20 17.68 12.74
C GLY A 208 -10.51 19.07 12.59
N LEU A 209 -9.96 19.62 13.67
CA LEU A 209 -9.42 20.99 13.75
C LEU A 209 -7.92 21.01 14.09
N SER A 210 -7.13 20.10 13.52
CA SER A 210 -5.68 20.09 13.74
C SER A 210 -5.02 21.31 13.08
N GLU A 211 -4.19 22.03 13.85
CA GLU A 211 -3.35 23.13 13.33
C GLU A 211 -2.11 22.65 12.57
N LYS A 212 -1.82 21.32 12.65
CA LYS A 212 -0.68 20.72 11.96
C LYS A 212 -0.94 20.62 10.44
N LYS A 213 0.13 20.62 9.67
CA LYS A 213 0.05 20.40 8.22
C LYS A 213 -0.53 19.01 7.93
N ASP A 214 -1.53 18.93 7.07
CA ASP A 214 -2.11 17.65 6.65
C ASP A 214 -2.02 17.46 5.13
N PRO A 215 -1.05 16.69 4.63
CA PRO A 215 -0.93 16.40 3.20
C PRO A 215 -2.13 15.66 2.62
N ARG A 216 -2.94 15.01 3.46
CA ARG A 216 -4.18 14.33 3.02
C ARG A 216 -5.23 15.33 2.54
N ASN A 217 -5.28 16.53 3.11
CA ASN A 217 -6.18 17.58 2.65
C ASN A 217 -5.87 18.01 1.22
N SER A 218 -4.59 18.06 0.85
CA SER A 218 -4.16 18.30 -0.52
C SER A 218 -4.58 17.18 -1.46
N TYR A 219 -4.54 15.93 -1.00
CA TYR A 219 -5.02 14.76 -1.75
C TYR A 219 -6.54 14.78 -1.96
N LEU A 220 -7.32 15.18 -0.94
CA LEU A 220 -8.77 15.33 -1.07
C LEU A 220 -9.14 16.43 -2.07
N HIS A 221 -8.40 17.55 -2.10
CA HIS A 221 -8.55 18.58 -3.14
C HIS A 221 -8.20 18.03 -4.53
N MET A 222 -7.08 17.30 -4.65
CA MET A 222 -6.66 16.68 -5.91
C MET A 222 -7.70 15.65 -6.42
N PHE A 223 -8.31 14.87 -5.53
CA PHE A 223 -9.37 13.93 -5.90
C PHE A 223 -10.63 14.65 -6.37
N SER A 224 -11.05 15.73 -5.69
CA SER A 224 -12.12 16.62 -6.14
C SER A 224 -11.81 17.25 -7.50
N ASP A 225 -10.55 17.65 -7.71
CA ASP A 225 -10.10 18.18 -8.99
C ASP A 225 -10.10 17.11 -10.09
N GLN A 226 -9.73 15.87 -9.78
CA GLN A 226 -9.77 14.76 -10.74
C GLN A 226 -11.19 14.40 -11.18
N VAL A 227 -12.15 14.36 -10.23
CA VAL A 227 -13.58 14.18 -10.56
C VAL A 227 -14.07 15.34 -11.44
N SER A 228 -13.71 16.56 -11.10
CA SER A 228 -14.06 17.75 -11.89
C SER A 228 -13.44 17.67 -13.31
N GLN A 229 -12.19 17.23 -13.44
CA GLN A 229 -11.53 16.99 -14.72
C GLN A 229 -12.22 15.88 -15.51
N LEU A 230 -12.65 14.79 -14.86
CA LEU A 230 -13.38 13.69 -15.48
C LEU A 230 -14.71 14.19 -16.04
N MET A 231 -15.46 14.95 -15.24
CA MET A 231 -16.73 15.55 -15.66
C MET A 231 -16.54 16.48 -16.85
N TRP A 232 -15.54 17.35 -16.79
CA TRP A 232 -15.19 18.25 -17.89
C TRP A 232 -14.79 17.49 -19.15
N SER A 233 -13.94 16.46 -19.04
CA SER A 233 -13.51 15.64 -20.17
C SER A 233 -14.70 14.93 -20.83
N ALA A 234 -15.64 14.42 -20.04
CA ALA A 234 -16.86 13.80 -20.54
C ALA A 234 -17.76 14.82 -21.27
N SER A 235 -17.88 16.05 -20.75
CA SER A 235 -18.65 17.12 -21.41
C SER A 235 -18.00 17.63 -22.69
N LYS A 236 -16.70 17.45 -22.87
CA LYS A 236 -15.94 17.83 -24.08
C LYS A 236 -15.74 16.69 -25.07
N GLY A 237 -16.13 15.46 -24.70
CA GLY A 237 -15.91 14.29 -25.55
C GLY A 237 -14.46 13.83 -25.62
N ASP A 238 -13.61 14.26 -24.68
CA ASP A 238 -12.18 13.90 -24.63
C ASP A 238 -11.99 12.51 -24.01
N LEU A 239 -12.16 11.50 -24.85
CA LEU A 239 -11.96 10.10 -24.47
C LEU A 239 -10.53 9.83 -24.00
N SER A 240 -9.53 10.52 -24.59
CA SER A 240 -8.12 10.32 -24.22
C SER A 240 -7.83 10.77 -22.79
N ALA A 241 -8.42 11.90 -22.38
CA ALA A 241 -8.33 12.38 -21.00
C ALA A 241 -9.05 11.45 -20.03
N ILE A 242 -10.22 10.90 -20.39
CA ILE A 242 -10.97 9.95 -19.59
C ILE A 242 -10.16 8.65 -19.35
N LEU A 243 -9.58 8.09 -20.42
CA LEU A 243 -8.73 6.90 -20.34
C LEU A 243 -7.51 7.12 -19.42
N ARG A 244 -6.89 8.30 -19.49
CA ARG A 244 -5.77 8.66 -18.62
C ARG A 244 -6.21 8.73 -17.15
N LEU A 245 -7.35 9.36 -16.85
CA LEU A 245 -7.89 9.45 -15.49
C LEU A 245 -8.28 8.07 -14.94
N GLU A 246 -8.89 7.21 -15.75
CA GLU A 246 -9.17 5.80 -15.39
C GLU A 246 -7.88 5.06 -15.05
N SER A 247 -6.82 5.20 -15.86
CA SER A 247 -5.52 4.56 -15.59
C SER A 247 -4.84 5.06 -14.32
N GLN A 248 -5.14 6.28 -13.89
CA GLN A 248 -4.70 6.86 -12.62
C GLN A 248 -5.54 6.39 -11.41
N GLY A 249 -6.57 5.57 -11.63
CA GLY A 249 -7.42 5.02 -10.59
C GLY A 249 -8.63 5.89 -10.23
N VAL A 250 -8.96 6.88 -11.05
CA VAL A 250 -10.19 7.67 -10.88
C VAL A 250 -11.39 6.80 -11.19
N ASP A 251 -12.34 6.75 -10.28
CA ASP A 251 -13.58 6.02 -10.49
C ASP A 251 -14.44 6.76 -11.53
N ILE A 252 -14.57 6.16 -12.71
CA ILE A 252 -15.30 6.70 -13.85
C ILE A 252 -16.82 6.76 -13.64
N SER A 253 -17.34 6.14 -12.57
CA SER A 253 -18.74 6.23 -12.14
C SER A 253 -19.02 7.33 -11.12
N SER A 254 -17.98 8.05 -10.66
CA SER A 254 -18.10 9.12 -9.66
C SER A 254 -19.11 10.19 -10.10
N ALA A 255 -19.89 10.65 -9.12
CA ALA A 255 -20.86 11.70 -9.33
C ALA A 255 -20.39 13.06 -8.78
N ASP A 256 -20.87 14.13 -9.37
CA ASP A 256 -20.69 15.49 -8.85
C ASP A 256 -21.65 15.77 -7.68
N TYR A 257 -21.61 17.02 -7.18
CA TYR A 257 -22.50 17.48 -6.10
C TYR A 257 -24.01 17.36 -6.42
N ASP A 258 -24.36 17.40 -7.71
CA ASP A 258 -25.72 17.27 -8.19
C ASP A 258 -26.12 15.80 -8.44
N GLY A 259 -25.23 14.85 -8.15
CA GLY A 259 -25.44 13.44 -8.43
C GLY A 259 -25.27 13.08 -9.92
N ARG A 260 -24.77 14.00 -10.74
CA ARG A 260 -24.52 13.74 -12.15
C ARG A 260 -23.23 12.98 -12.32
N THR A 261 -23.24 11.99 -13.19
CA THR A 261 -22.05 11.21 -13.55
C THR A 261 -21.47 11.69 -14.88
N PRO A 262 -20.22 11.33 -15.22
CA PRO A 262 -19.65 11.63 -16.54
C PRO A 262 -20.53 11.15 -17.71
N LEU A 263 -21.24 10.04 -17.52
CA LEU A 263 -22.19 9.52 -18.51
C LEU A 263 -23.37 10.48 -18.75
N HIS A 264 -23.88 11.18 -17.72
CA HIS A 264 -24.89 12.23 -17.89
C HIS A 264 -24.39 13.34 -18.82
N LEU A 265 -23.16 13.83 -18.56
CA LEU A 265 -22.61 14.92 -19.34
C LEU A 265 -22.30 14.50 -20.79
N ALA A 266 -21.69 13.34 -20.98
CA ALA A 266 -21.43 12.82 -22.31
C ALA A 266 -22.72 12.57 -23.11
N ALA A 267 -23.77 12.10 -22.47
CA ALA A 267 -25.08 11.87 -23.09
C ALA A 267 -25.80 13.19 -23.40
N SER A 268 -25.71 14.18 -22.51
CA SER A 268 -26.27 15.52 -22.69
C SER A 268 -25.64 16.26 -23.88
N GLU A 269 -24.32 16.11 -24.06
CA GLU A 269 -23.58 16.79 -25.14
C GLU A 269 -23.47 15.94 -26.43
N GLY A 270 -23.97 14.70 -26.43
CA GLY A 270 -24.06 13.84 -27.61
C GLY A 270 -22.73 13.15 -28.01
N HIS A 271 -21.80 13.00 -27.09
CA HIS A 271 -20.49 12.41 -27.34
C HIS A 271 -20.55 10.88 -27.46
N LEU A 272 -20.98 10.37 -28.61
CA LEU A 272 -21.23 8.95 -28.88
C LEU A 272 -20.04 8.04 -28.51
N LEU A 273 -18.79 8.44 -28.84
CA LEU A 273 -17.61 7.63 -28.53
C LEU A 273 -17.37 7.48 -27.03
N VAL A 274 -17.58 8.55 -26.27
CA VAL A 274 -17.48 8.55 -24.81
C VAL A 274 -18.60 7.74 -24.20
N VAL A 275 -19.83 7.87 -24.66
CA VAL A 275 -20.97 7.06 -24.19
C VAL A 275 -20.72 5.58 -24.49
N ARG A 276 -20.23 5.23 -25.68
CA ARG A 276 -19.85 3.85 -26.04
C ARG A 276 -18.78 3.29 -25.11
N PHE A 277 -17.80 4.08 -24.78
CA PHE A 277 -16.76 3.70 -23.79
C PHE A 277 -17.37 3.36 -22.44
N PHE A 278 -18.26 4.19 -21.89
CA PHE A 278 -18.93 3.95 -20.62
C PHE A 278 -19.83 2.71 -20.65
N VAL A 279 -20.54 2.48 -21.73
CA VAL A 279 -21.39 1.30 -21.94
C VAL A 279 -20.56 0.00 -21.93
N GLN A 280 -19.33 0.04 -22.40
CA GLN A 280 -18.41 -1.12 -22.38
C GLN A 280 -17.76 -1.39 -21.01
N ARG A 281 -17.92 -0.48 -20.06
CA ARG A 281 -17.50 -0.65 -18.67
C ARG A 281 -18.71 -1.09 -17.86
N ASP A 282 -18.51 -1.96 -16.91
CA ASP A 282 -19.60 -2.48 -16.05
C ASP A 282 -20.07 -1.42 -15.03
N ILE A 283 -20.55 -0.28 -15.53
CA ILE A 283 -21.09 0.81 -14.72
C ILE A 283 -22.60 0.94 -14.88
N SER A 284 -23.28 1.56 -13.90
CA SER A 284 -24.70 1.85 -14.02
C SER A 284 -24.99 2.79 -15.19
N LEU A 285 -25.88 2.39 -16.11
CA LEU A 285 -26.29 3.21 -17.25
C LEU A 285 -27.49 4.11 -16.96
N SER A 286 -28.12 3.96 -15.79
CA SER A 286 -29.30 4.72 -15.39
C SER A 286 -29.13 5.34 -13.99
N PRO A 287 -27.97 5.93 -13.65
CA PRO A 287 -27.84 6.68 -12.40
C PRO A 287 -28.82 7.86 -12.44
N LYS A 288 -29.31 8.26 -11.25
CA LYS A 288 -30.24 9.41 -11.13
C LYS A 288 -29.50 10.60 -10.53
N ASP A 289 -29.61 11.74 -11.18
CA ASP A 289 -29.20 13.01 -10.59
C ASP A 289 -30.18 13.46 -9.49
N ARG A 290 -29.89 14.55 -8.80
CA ARG A 290 -30.72 15.09 -7.69
C ARG A 290 -32.15 15.50 -8.11
N TRP A 291 -32.40 15.63 -9.41
CA TRP A 291 -33.73 15.92 -9.96
C TRP A 291 -34.42 14.67 -10.52
N GLY A 292 -33.81 13.50 -10.37
CA GLY A 292 -34.30 12.23 -10.87
C GLY A 292 -34.04 12.01 -12.37
N GLY A 293 -33.20 12.85 -13.00
CA GLY A 293 -32.81 12.72 -14.41
C GLY A 293 -31.83 11.56 -14.60
N THR A 294 -31.90 10.88 -15.76
CA THR A 294 -30.99 9.85 -16.16
C THR A 294 -30.21 10.27 -17.42
N PRO A 295 -29.03 9.67 -17.73
CA PRO A 295 -28.30 9.96 -18.96
C PRO A 295 -29.15 9.81 -20.22
N LEU A 296 -30.02 8.80 -20.25
CA LEU A 296 -30.97 8.60 -21.37
C LEU A 296 -31.97 9.76 -21.49
N MET A 297 -32.48 10.29 -20.37
CA MET A 297 -33.35 11.45 -20.37
C MET A 297 -32.65 12.71 -20.89
N ASP A 298 -31.36 12.91 -20.50
CA ASP A 298 -30.54 14.01 -21.00
C ASP A 298 -30.33 13.91 -22.53
N ALA A 299 -29.94 12.72 -23.01
CA ALA A 299 -29.78 12.48 -24.46
C ALA A 299 -31.07 12.72 -25.24
N LYS A 300 -32.25 12.31 -24.71
CA LYS A 300 -33.56 12.57 -25.31
C LYS A 300 -33.88 14.07 -25.32
N ARG A 301 -33.63 14.76 -24.21
CA ARG A 301 -33.88 16.22 -24.07
C ARG A 301 -33.10 17.02 -25.10
N HIS A 302 -31.83 16.65 -25.33
CA HIS A 302 -30.93 17.32 -26.28
C HIS A 302 -30.97 16.73 -27.70
N LYS A 303 -31.87 15.76 -27.96
CA LYS A 303 -32.16 15.15 -29.27
C LYS A 303 -30.96 14.40 -29.90
N HIS A 304 -30.09 13.81 -29.10
CA HIS A 304 -28.95 13.01 -29.55
C HIS A 304 -29.39 11.58 -29.89
N LYS A 305 -29.93 11.37 -31.09
CA LYS A 305 -30.58 10.13 -31.50
C LYS A 305 -29.68 8.90 -31.42
N GLU A 306 -28.42 9.02 -31.84
CA GLU A 306 -27.44 7.91 -31.81
C GLU A 306 -27.10 7.49 -30.38
N VAL A 307 -26.94 8.44 -29.47
CA VAL A 307 -26.70 8.19 -28.05
C VAL A 307 -27.94 7.54 -27.40
N VAL A 308 -29.14 8.01 -27.74
CA VAL A 308 -30.40 7.41 -27.27
C VAL A 308 -30.50 5.95 -27.71
N ALA A 309 -30.24 5.66 -28.98
CA ALA A 309 -30.29 4.30 -29.52
C ALA A 309 -29.27 3.39 -28.79
N LEU A 310 -28.02 3.84 -28.64
CA LEU A 310 -26.96 3.08 -27.95
C LEU A 310 -27.32 2.78 -26.50
N LEU A 311 -27.81 3.78 -25.75
CA LEU A 311 -28.18 3.59 -24.33
C LEU A 311 -29.37 2.63 -24.18
N GLN A 312 -30.40 2.73 -25.06
CA GLN A 312 -31.55 1.83 -25.04
C GLN A 312 -31.20 0.39 -25.40
N GLU A 313 -30.32 0.21 -26.41
CA GLU A 313 -29.80 -1.11 -26.80
C GLU A 313 -29.15 -1.85 -25.64
N HIS A 314 -28.52 -1.12 -24.72
CA HIS A 314 -27.82 -1.67 -23.56
C HIS A 314 -28.64 -1.57 -22.25
N GLY A 315 -29.95 -1.38 -22.34
CA GLY A 315 -30.87 -1.48 -21.21
C GLY A 315 -30.93 -0.27 -20.29
N ALA A 316 -30.50 0.91 -20.74
CA ALA A 316 -30.73 2.15 -19.98
C ALA A 316 -32.23 2.50 -19.93
N VAL A 317 -32.68 2.99 -18.75
CA VAL A 317 -34.11 3.31 -18.47
C VAL A 317 -34.32 4.81 -18.24
#